data_b2cef9b9a8c65410be319ec441d77962
#
_entry.id   b2cef9b9a8c65410be319ec441d77962
#
_cell.length_a   1.000
_cell.length_b   1.000
_cell.length_c   1.000
_cell.angle_alpha   90.00
_cell.angle_beta   90.00
_cell.angle_gamma   90.00
#
_symmetry.space_group_name_H-M   'P 1'
#
loop_
_entity.id
_entity.type
_entity.pdbx_description
1 polymer ?
#
loop_
_entity_poly.entity_id
_entity_poly.type
_entity_poly.pdbx_seq_one_letter_code
_entity_poly.pdbx_strand_id
1 'polypeptide(L)'
;GIAAALFYLVHSTVTVTLLFLVVALVAAQRGEIGDVIQPAPALRDPVALGLLMLLAAASAIGIPPLPGFLGKLYLLEASLDRPGQGAVWLTLIAVGALTLIALARAGVTIFWHTHPKRITVWPAGDSRVLMQPVVALVVVVAAMTLWAEPLYRFTYAAAVQAADQTAYARVVLERVHFSAPWTRPYDGVLPQTEPPEVP
;
A
#
# COMPACT_ATOMS: atom_id res chain seq x y z
N GLY A 1 14.48 -4.60 9.30
CA GLY A 1 14.04 -4.17 7.96
C GLY A 1 12.71 -4.72 7.54
N ILE A 2 12.49 -6.07 7.62
CA ILE A 2 11.24 -6.71 7.10
C ILE A 2 9.99 -6.17 7.82
N ALA A 3 9.99 -6.05 9.15
CA ALA A 3 8.87 -5.51 9.90
C ALA A 3 8.47 -4.09 9.48
N ALA A 4 9.46 -3.20 9.33
CA ALA A 4 9.24 -1.83 8.85
C ALA A 4 8.69 -1.80 7.42
N ALA A 5 9.17 -2.69 6.54
CA ALA A 5 8.68 -2.83 5.18
C ALA A 5 7.22 -3.33 5.15
N LEU A 6 6.85 -4.30 5.98
CA LEU A 6 5.48 -4.80 6.11
C LEU A 6 4.54 -3.71 6.63
N PHE A 7 4.94 -2.95 7.66
CA PHE A 7 4.15 -1.82 8.16
C PHE A 7 3.93 -0.78 7.04
N TYR A 8 5.00 -0.42 6.32
CA TYR A 8 4.92 0.55 5.23
C TYR A 8 4.06 0.04 4.07
N LEU A 9 4.11 -1.27 3.77
CA LEU A 9 3.29 -1.90 2.74
C LEU A 9 1.79 -1.77 3.06
N VAL A 10 1.38 -2.10 4.28
CA VAL A 10 -0.03 -1.97 4.72
C VAL A 10 -0.47 -0.52 4.63
N HIS A 11 0.34 0.41 5.17
CA HIS A 11 0.05 1.84 5.11
C HIS A 11 -0.08 2.34 3.68
N SER A 12 0.88 2.02 2.79
CA SER A 12 0.88 2.52 1.42
C SER A 12 -0.32 1.99 0.63
N THR A 13 -0.71 0.73 0.82
CA THR A 13 -1.90 0.15 0.19
C THR A 13 -3.16 0.90 0.59
N VAL A 14 -3.38 1.15 1.88
CA VAL A 14 -4.53 1.90 2.38
C VAL A 14 -4.54 3.33 1.84
N THR A 15 -3.40 4.01 1.88
CA THR A 15 -3.29 5.42 1.46
C THR A 15 -3.48 5.59 -0.05
N VAL A 16 -2.90 4.70 -0.87
CA VAL A 16 -3.09 4.73 -2.33
C VAL A 16 -4.55 4.45 -2.69
N THR A 17 -5.17 3.48 -2.04
CA THR A 17 -6.60 3.20 -2.23
C THR A 17 -7.46 4.43 -1.87
N LEU A 18 -7.15 5.09 -0.75
CA LEU A 18 -7.83 6.34 -0.36
C LEU A 18 -7.67 7.43 -1.43
N LEU A 19 -6.45 7.64 -1.96
CA LEU A 19 -6.19 8.60 -3.03
C LEU A 19 -7.03 8.30 -4.27
N PHE A 20 -7.07 7.04 -4.73
CA PHE A 20 -7.88 6.66 -5.90
C PHE A 20 -9.37 6.88 -5.67
N LEU A 21 -9.89 6.58 -4.49
CA LEU A 21 -11.31 6.81 -4.19
C LEU A 21 -11.65 8.31 -4.11
N VAL A 22 -10.76 9.15 -3.58
CA VAL A 22 -10.93 10.61 -3.59
C VAL A 22 -10.91 11.14 -5.03
N VAL A 23 -9.98 10.64 -5.88
CA VAL A 23 -9.95 10.98 -7.31
C VAL A 23 -11.24 10.54 -8.01
N ALA A 24 -11.77 9.35 -7.70
CA ALA A 24 -13.04 8.88 -8.26
C ALA A 24 -14.22 9.79 -7.86
N LEU A 25 -14.25 10.27 -6.60
CA LEU A 25 -15.25 11.27 -6.16
C LEU A 25 -15.14 12.60 -6.91
N VAL A 26 -13.90 13.06 -7.13
CA VAL A 26 -13.63 14.27 -7.91
C VAL A 26 -14.07 14.06 -9.37
N ALA A 27 -13.70 12.94 -9.99
CA ALA A 27 -14.04 12.60 -11.35
C ALA A 27 -15.58 12.53 -11.57
N ALA A 28 -16.29 11.92 -10.60
CA ALA A 28 -17.75 11.82 -10.65
C ALA A 28 -18.45 13.20 -10.66
N GLN A 29 -17.82 14.23 -10.10
CA GLN A 29 -18.35 15.61 -10.11
C GLN A 29 -17.89 16.45 -11.32
N ARG A 30 -16.90 15.98 -12.09
CA ARG A 30 -16.32 16.73 -13.23
C ARG A 30 -16.94 16.35 -14.59
N GLY A 31 -17.85 15.40 -14.63
CA GLY A 31 -18.54 14.97 -15.84
C GLY A 31 -17.58 14.40 -16.90
N GLU A 32 -17.63 14.92 -18.13
CA GLU A 32 -16.80 14.44 -19.24
C GLU A 32 -15.29 14.65 -19.04
N ILE A 33 -14.88 15.58 -18.18
CA ILE A 33 -13.47 15.84 -17.87
C ILE A 33 -12.90 14.69 -17.01
N GLY A 34 -13.74 14.10 -16.15
CA GLY A 34 -13.38 12.96 -15.33
C GLY A 34 -12.15 13.19 -14.44
N ASP A 35 -11.20 12.26 -14.52
CA ASP A 35 -9.96 12.23 -13.74
C ASP A 35 -8.78 13.00 -14.36
N VAL A 36 -8.96 13.59 -15.55
CA VAL A 36 -7.90 14.34 -16.21
C VAL A 36 -7.49 15.55 -15.39
N ILE A 37 -6.16 15.72 -15.17
CA ILE A 37 -5.61 16.84 -14.42
C ILE A 37 -5.54 18.08 -15.30
N GLN A 38 -6.65 18.79 -15.38
CA GLN A 38 -6.79 20.05 -16.10
C GLN A 38 -7.80 20.97 -15.40
N PRO A 39 -7.78 22.29 -15.65
CA PRO A 39 -8.78 23.19 -15.15
C PRO A 39 -10.20 22.74 -15.55
N ALA A 40 -11.12 22.77 -14.60
CA ALA A 40 -12.49 22.29 -14.76
C ALA A 40 -13.47 23.23 -14.05
N PRO A 41 -14.80 23.12 -14.28
CA PRO A 41 -15.77 23.79 -13.45
C PRO A 41 -15.63 23.46 -11.96
N ALA A 42 -16.04 24.38 -11.10
CA ALA A 42 -15.96 24.19 -9.65
C ALA A 42 -16.73 22.93 -9.21
N LEU A 43 -16.15 22.19 -8.29
CA LEU A 43 -16.78 21.02 -7.66
C LEU A 43 -17.99 21.44 -6.82
N ARG A 44 -18.91 20.52 -6.59
CA ARG A 44 -20.07 20.77 -5.71
C ARG A 44 -19.64 21.01 -4.27
N ASP A 45 -18.75 20.16 -3.76
CA ASP A 45 -18.26 20.18 -2.38
C ASP A 45 -16.72 20.33 -2.35
N PRO A 46 -16.16 21.46 -2.83
CA PRO A 46 -14.72 21.61 -3.04
C PRO A 46 -13.93 21.54 -1.72
N VAL A 47 -14.51 22.05 -0.62
CA VAL A 47 -13.85 22.04 0.69
C VAL A 47 -13.72 20.61 1.24
N ALA A 48 -14.80 19.83 1.22
CA ALA A 48 -14.78 18.47 1.72
C ALA A 48 -13.82 17.58 0.91
N LEU A 49 -13.92 17.64 -0.42
CA LEU A 49 -13.04 16.88 -1.31
C LEU A 49 -11.58 17.34 -1.22
N GLY A 50 -11.36 18.65 -1.08
CA GLY A 50 -10.04 19.23 -0.88
C GLY A 50 -9.38 18.77 0.43
N LEU A 51 -10.14 18.72 1.52
CA LEU A 51 -9.66 18.22 2.81
C LEU A 51 -9.34 16.70 2.75
N LEU A 52 -10.18 15.90 2.09
CA LEU A 52 -9.93 14.49 1.88
C LEU A 52 -8.67 14.25 1.03
N MET A 53 -8.52 15.02 -0.05
CA MET A 53 -7.32 14.98 -0.89
C MET A 53 -6.08 15.39 -0.12
N LEU A 54 -6.18 16.46 0.69
CA LEU A 54 -5.07 16.92 1.53
C LEU A 54 -4.67 15.87 2.57
N LEU A 55 -5.63 15.24 3.24
CA LEU A 55 -5.38 14.19 4.21
C LEU A 55 -4.69 12.98 3.56
N ALA A 56 -5.21 12.51 2.43
CA ALA A 56 -4.63 11.40 1.69
C ALA A 56 -3.22 11.72 1.18
N ALA A 57 -3.02 12.92 0.64
CA ALA A 57 -1.73 13.41 0.19
C ALA A 57 -0.72 13.53 1.36
N ALA A 58 -1.14 14.12 2.48
CA ALA A 58 -0.31 14.25 3.68
C ALA A 58 0.13 12.88 4.22
N SER A 59 -0.77 11.88 4.19
CA SER A 59 -0.47 10.50 4.56
C SER A 59 0.56 9.87 3.61
N ALA A 60 0.39 10.04 2.30
CA ALA A 60 1.31 9.52 1.28
C ALA A 60 2.71 10.15 1.35
N ILE A 61 2.76 11.47 1.53
CA ILE A 61 4.00 12.23 1.69
C ILE A 61 4.71 11.84 2.99
N GLY A 62 3.95 11.47 4.03
CA GLY A 62 4.46 11.14 5.36
C GLY A 62 4.63 12.37 6.25
N ILE A 63 3.59 13.21 6.34
CA ILE A 63 3.56 14.35 7.26
C ILE A 63 3.13 13.88 8.66
N PRO A 64 3.85 14.27 9.74
CA PRO A 64 3.42 13.99 11.09
C PRO A 64 2.03 14.59 11.39
N PRO A 65 1.15 13.93 12.14
CA PRO A 65 1.33 12.66 12.87
C PRO A 65 0.88 11.41 12.10
N LEU A 66 0.68 11.48 10.79
CA LEU A 66 0.07 10.42 9.98
C LEU A 66 0.95 9.16 9.88
N PRO A 67 0.35 7.98 9.62
CA PRO A 67 1.07 6.70 9.66
C PRO A 67 2.16 6.58 8.58
N GLY A 68 2.07 7.35 7.49
CA GLY A 68 3.12 7.45 6.48
C GLY A 68 4.44 7.98 7.01
N PHE A 69 4.40 8.92 7.96
CA PHE A 69 5.59 9.39 8.67
C PHE A 69 6.21 8.28 9.51
N LEU A 70 5.38 7.59 10.31
CA LEU A 70 5.85 6.51 11.16
C LEU A 70 6.47 5.37 10.35
N GLY A 71 5.84 4.98 9.24
CA GLY A 71 6.37 3.95 8.36
C GLY A 71 7.73 4.30 7.77
N LYS A 72 7.91 5.55 7.33
CA LYS A 72 9.22 6.05 6.86
C LYS A 72 10.25 6.10 7.98
N LEU A 73 9.85 6.53 9.17
CA LEU A 73 10.72 6.56 10.33
C LEU A 73 11.23 5.16 10.69
N TYR A 74 10.35 4.16 10.73
CA TYR A 74 10.75 2.77 10.97
C TYR A 74 11.69 2.22 9.89
N LEU A 75 11.51 2.62 8.62
CA LEU A 75 12.43 2.23 7.54
C LEU A 75 13.81 2.89 7.69
N LEU A 76 13.84 4.18 8.06
CA LEU A 76 15.08 4.90 8.33
C LEU A 76 15.84 4.27 9.50
N GLU A 77 15.13 4.02 10.61
CA GLU A 77 15.69 3.37 11.80
C GLU A 77 16.23 1.97 11.48
N ALA A 78 15.46 1.16 10.75
CA ALA A 78 15.85 -0.19 10.36
C ALA A 78 17.05 -0.23 9.40
N SER A 79 17.42 0.88 8.77
CA SER A 79 18.57 1.02 7.87
C SER A 79 19.82 1.56 8.54
N LEU A 80 19.73 2.04 9.82
CA LEU A 80 20.86 2.56 10.55
C LEU A 80 21.98 1.53 10.64
N ASP A 81 23.23 2.02 10.49
CA ASP A 81 24.45 1.23 10.59
C ASP A 81 24.53 0.01 9.65
N ARG A 82 23.74 0.04 8.55
CA ARG A 82 23.74 -1.02 7.54
C ARG A 82 24.36 -0.56 6.22
N PRO A 83 24.99 -1.46 5.48
CA PRO A 83 25.44 -1.17 4.12
C PRO A 83 24.25 -0.67 3.27
N GLY A 84 24.44 0.44 2.56
CA GLY A 84 23.38 1.05 1.74
C GLY A 84 22.43 2.02 2.46
N GLN A 85 22.66 2.34 3.74
CA GLN A 85 21.87 3.32 4.50
C GLN A 85 21.63 4.61 3.71
N GLY A 86 22.69 5.21 3.16
CA GLY A 86 22.60 6.45 2.40
C GLY A 86 21.68 6.36 1.18
N ALA A 87 21.69 5.23 0.48
CA ALA A 87 20.78 5.00 -0.66
C ALA A 87 19.33 4.91 -0.21
N VAL A 88 19.03 4.21 0.87
CA VAL A 88 17.67 4.12 1.45
C VAL A 88 17.17 5.52 1.85
N TRP A 89 17.99 6.30 2.55
CA TRP A 89 17.61 7.63 3.00
C TRP A 89 17.39 8.58 1.82
N LEU A 90 18.30 8.59 0.86
CA LEU A 90 18.18 9.41 -0.35
C LEU A 90 16.89 9.06 -1.12
N THR A 91 16.62 7.77 -1.29
CA THR A 91 15.41 7.31 -2.00
C THR A 91 14.14 7.74 -1.28
N LEU A 92 14.05 7.56 0.04
CA LEU A 92 12.87 7.94 0.82
C LEU A 92 12.61 9.45 0.77
N ILE A 93 13.67 10.26 0.87
CA ILE A 93 13.56 11.73 0.80
C ILE A 93 13.20 12.17 -0.62
N ALA A 94 13.88 11.66 -1.64
CA ALA A 94 13.64 12.02 -3.03
C ALA A 94 12.21 11.64 -3.48
N VAL A 95 11.78 10.42 -3.19
CA VAL A 95 10.41 9.97 -3.51
C VAL A 95 9.36 10.79 -2.74
N GLY A 96 9.62 11.10 -1.46
CA GLY A 96 8.74 11.96 -0.66
C GLY A 96 8.61 13.37 -1.25
N ALA A 97 9.73 13.98 -1.67
CA ALA A 97 9.73 15.31 -2.30
C ALA A 97 9.00 15.30 -3.66
N LEU A 98 9.25 14.29 -4.50
CA LEU A 98 8.57 14.15 -5.79
C LEU A 98 7.07 13.94 -5.61
N THR A 99 6.66 13.12 -4.64
CA THR A 99 5.25 12.90 -4.29
C THR A 99 4.58 14.19 -3.82
N LEU A 100 5.27 14.98 -2.98
CA LEU A 100 4.78 16.29 -2.54
C LEU A 100 4.53 17.21 -3.74
N ILE A 101 5.51 17.36 -4.64
CA ILE A 101 5.40 18.22 -5.81
C ILE A 101 4.25 17.74 -6.72
N ALA A 102 4.16 16.45 -6.99
CA ALA A 102 3.13 15.89 -7.86
C ALA A 102 1.72 16.12 -7.30
N LEU A 103 1.50 15.79 -6.02
CA LEU A 103 0.18 15.93 -5.38
C LEU A 103 -0.18 17.40 -5.13
N ALA A 104 0.77 18.27 -4.80
CA ALA A 104 0.53 19.70 -4.69
C ALA A 104 0.11 20.31 -6.04
N ARG A 105 0.79 19.98 -7.13
CA ARG A 105 0.41 20.45 -8.48
C ARG A 105 -0.98 19.94 -8.88
N ALA A 106 -1.26 18.66 -8.65
CA ALA A 106 -2.58 18.08 -8.93
C ALA A 106 -3.68 18.79 -8.12
N GLY A 107 -3.45 18.97 -6.82
CA GLY A 107 -4.38 19.66 -5.93
C GLY A 107 -4.66 21.11 -6.37
N VAL A 108 -3.61 21.88 -6.67
CA VAL A 108 -3.77 23.25 -7.17
C VAL A 108 -4.57 23.28 -8.47
N THR A 109 -4.29 22.39 -9.42
CA THR A 109 -4.99 22.36 -10.69
C THR A 109 -6.46 21.97 -10.53
N ILE A 110 -6.77 21.02 -9.66
CA ILE A 110 -8.14 20.51 -9.45
C ILE A 110 -9.01 21.49 -8.66
N PHE A 111 -8.46 22.10 -7.63
CA PHE A 111 -9.25 22.87 -6.66
C PHE A 111 -9.15 24.40 -6.82
N TRP A 112 -8.04 24.93 -7.38
CA TRP A 112 -7.84 26.39 -7.53
C TRP A 112 -7.96 26.88 -8.97
N HIS A 113 -7.50 26.11 -9.96
CA HIS A 113 -7.65 26.49 -11.35
C HIS A 113 -9.02 26.09 -11.89
N THR A 114 -10.09 26.75 -11.42
CA THR A 114 -11.46 26.45 -11.84
C THR A 114 -11.95 27.48 -12.87
N HIS A 115 -12.74 27.01 -13.85
CA HIS A 115 -13.41 27.88 -14.82
C HIS A 115 -14.77 28.34 -14.28
N PRO A 116 -15.24 29.58 -14.60
CA PRO A 116 -16.50 30.12 -14.12
C PRO A 116 -17.73 29.44 -14.72
N LYS A 117 -17.55 28.47 -15.63
CA LYS A 117 -18.67 27.77 -16.27
C LYS A 117 -19.40 26.91 -15.24
N ARG A 118 -20.58 27.34 -14.82
CA ARG A 118 -21.45 26.51 -13.95
C ARG A 118 -21.86 25.24 -14.70
N ILE A 119 -21.61 24.09 -14.14
CA ILE A 119 -22.28 22.87 -14.55
C ILE A 119 -23.71 22.99 -14.05
N THR A 120 -24.65 23.11 -14.95
CA THR A 120 -26.10 23.21 -14.65
C THR A 120 -26.71 21.84 -14.29
N VAL A 121 -26.04 20.76 -14.64
CA VAL A 121 -26.48 19.40 -14.33
C VAL A 121 -25.31 18.63 -13.78
N TRP A 122 -25.38 18.32 -12.51
CA TRP A 122 -24.47 17.37 -11.87
C TRP A 122 -24.85 15.97 -12.33
N PRO A 123 -23.90 15.14 -12.79
CA PRO A 123 -24.19 13.75 -13.09
C PRO A 123 -24.87 13.10 -11.86
N ALA A 124 -26.00 12.44 -12.10
CA ALA A 124 -26.80 11.79 -11.06
C ALA A 124 -26.14 10.48 -10.59
N GLY A 125 -24.84 10.50 -10.29
CA GLY A 125 -24.18 9.42 -9.57
C GLY A 125 -24.37 9.66 -8.07
N ASP A 126 -24.82 8.65 -7.35
CA ASP A 126 -25.03 8.75 -5.91
C ASP A 126 -23.66 8.87 -5.22
N SER A 127 -23.16 10.11 -5.10
CA SER A 127 -21.88 10.43 -4.46
C SER A 127 -21.80 9.90 -3.03
N ARG A 128 -22.95 9.60 -2.41
CA ARG A 128 -23.02 8.98 -1.07
C ARG A 128 -22.47 7.57 -1.05
N VAL A 129 -22.71 6.78 -2.11
CA VAL A 129 -22.20 5.42 -2.21
C VAL A 129 -20.67 5.41 -2.28
N LEU A 130 -20.07 6.34 -3.03
CA LEU A 130 -18.63 6.50 -3.11
C LEU A 130 -18.01 7.13 -1.87
N MET A 131 -18.76 7.90 -1.09
CA MET A 131 -18.29 8.55 0.12
C MET A 131 -18.07 7.53 1.27
N GLN A 132 -18.91 6.49 1.35
CA GLN A 132 -18.81 5.50 2.43
C GLN A 132 -17.44 4.81 2.51
N PRO A 133 -16.88 4.24 1.41
CA PRO A 133 -15.56 3.62 1.46
C PRO A 133 -14.44 4.64 1.71
N VAL A 134 -14.60 5.89 1.28
CA VAL A 134 -13.63 6.96 1.58
C VAL A 134 -13.58 7.23 3.08
N VAL A 135 -14.75 7.40 3.71
CA VAL A 135 -14.83 7.59 5.17
C VAL A 135 -14.28 6.38 5.91
N ALA A 136 -14.59 5.18 5.49
CA ALA A 136 -14.04 3.96 6.08
C ALA A 136 -12.51 3.94 6.03
N LEU A 137 -11.90 4.29 4.89
CA LEU A 137 -10.44 4.35 4.77
C LEU A 137 -9.81 5.50 5.57
N VAL A 138 -10.49 6.63 5.69
CA VAL A 138 -10.05 7.73 6.59
C VAL A 138 -10.01 7.23 8.03
N VAL A 139 -11.03 6.49 8.48
CA VAL A 139 -11.06 5.87 9.81
C VAL A 139 -9.92 4.86 9.96
N VAL A 140 -9.63 4.05 8.93
CA VAL A 140 -8.50 3.13 8.95
C VAL A 140 -7.16 3.88 9.07
N VAL A 141 -6.95 4.95 8.30
CA VAL A 141 -5.74 5.80 8.41
C VAL A 141 -5.60 6.39 9.80
N ALA A 142 -6.70 6.90 10.38
CA ALA A 142 -6.71 7.39 11.75
C ALA A 142 -6.41 6.27 12.77
N ALA A 143 -6.99 5.11 12.59
CA ALA A 143 -6.73 3.94 13.41
C ALA A 143 -5.25 3.52 13.34
N MET A 144 -4.66 3.48 12.16
CA MET A 144 -3.23 3.18 11.99
C MET A 144 -2.32 4.18 12.68
N THR A 145 -2.76 5.44 12.81
CA THR A 145 -2.03 6.46 13.59
C THR A 145 -2.12 6.18 15.09
N LEU A 146 -3.34 5.97 15.58
CA LEU A 146 -3.61 5.80 17.02
C LEU A 146 -3.09 4.45 17.56
N TRP A 147 -3.15 3.41 16.75
CA TRP A 147 -2.70 2.05 17.08
C TRP A 147 -1.46 1.65 16.28
N ALA A 148 -0.55 2.59 16.04
CA ALA A 148 0.68 2.32 15.30
C ALA A 148 1.55 1.27 16.00
N GLU A 149 1.67 1.32 17.32
CA GLU A 149 2.48 0.38 18.10
C GLU A 149 1.96 -1.07 18.05
N PRO A 150 0.67 -1.38 18.33
CA PRO A 150 0.14 -2.72 18.13
C PRO A 150 0.32 -3.24 16.70
N LEU A 151 0.10 -2.39 15.69
CA LEU A 151 0.28 -2.76 14.30
C LEU A 151 1.75 -3.09 13.99
N TYR A 152 2.69 -2.27 14.51
CA TYR A 152 4.12 -2.53 14.33
C TYR A 152 4.55 -3.84 15.03
N ARG A 153 4.06 -4.12 16.22
CA ARG A 153 4.30 -5.40 16.91
C ARG A 153 3.79 -6.59 16.11
N PHE A 154 2.61 -6.47 15.51
CA PHE A 154 2.07 -7.50 14.63
C PHE A 154 2.97 -7.74 13.41
N THR A 155 3.39 -6.66 12.70
CA THR A 155 4.30 -6.78 11.55
C THR A 155 5.68 -7.30 11.96
N TYR A 156 6.13 -6.99 13.16
CA TYR A 156 7.37 -7.53 13.71
C TYR A 156 7.29 -9.04 13.96
N ALA A 157 6.20 -9.52 14.59
CA ALA A 157 5.96 -10.94 14.79
C ALA A 157 5.88 -11.70 13.46
N ALA A 158 5.17 -11.15 12.46
CA ALA A 158 5.10 -11.70 11.12
C ALA A 158 6.49 -11.75 10.43
N ALA A 159 7.31 -10.70 10.61
CA ALA A 159 8.67 -10.65 10.07
C ALA A 159 9.59 -11.70 10.70
N VAL A 160 9.46 -11.94 12.01
CA VAL A 160 10.22 -12.99 12.72
C VAL A 160 9.82 -14.36 12.18
N GLN A 161 8.53 -14.64 12.03
CA GLN A 161 8.05 -15.90 11.46
C GLN A 161 8.52 -16.11 10.01
N ALA A 162 8.46 -15.06 9.19
CA ALA A 162 8.93 -15.14 7.80
C ALA A 162 10.46 -15.35 7.67
N ALA A 163 11.22 -14.91 8.68
CA ALA A 163 12.67 -15.09 8.71
C ALA A 163 13.09 -16.45 9.28
N ASP A 164 12.20 -17.19 9.94
CA ASP A 164 12.48 -18.50 10.53
C ASP A 164 12.39 -19.62 9.46
N GLN A 165 13.47 -19.75 8.69
CA GLN A 165 13.58 -20.79 7.68
C GLN A 165 13.62 -22.21 8.29
N THR A 166 14.05 -22.33 9.55
CA THR A 166 14.17 -23.66 10.19
C THR A 166 12.80 -24.20 10.58
N ALA A 167 11.90 -23.37 11.06
CA ALA A 167 10.51 -23.75 11.33
C ALA A 167 9.80 -24.17 10.03
N TYR A 168 9.97 -23.41 8.96
CA TYR A 168 9.39 -23.73 7.65
C TYR A 168 9.94 -25.06 7.11
N ALA A 169 11.28 -25.22 7.10
CA ALA A 169 11.93 -26.43 6.64
C ALA A 169 11.48 -27.68 7.45
N ARG A 170 11.34 -27.54 8.78
CA ARG A 170 10.86 -28.62 9.63
C ARG A 170 9.43 -29.03 9.26
N VAL A 171 8.50 -28.09 9.16
CA VAL A 171 7.10 -28.38 8.81
C VAL A 171 6.98 -29.03 7.44
N VAL A 172 7.74 -28.56 6.46
CA VAL A 172 7.71 -29.09 5.10
C VAL A 172 8.38 -30.48 5.04
N LEU A 173 9.54 -30.64 5.65
CA LEU A 173 10.29 -31.89 5.62
C LEU A 173 9.65 -32.98 6.48
N GLU A 174 9.09 -32.65 7.66
CA GLU A 174 8.33 -33.60 8.47
C GLU A 174 7.06 -34.10 7.76
N ARG A 175 6.38 -33.25 6.98
CA ARG A 175 5.25 -33.71 6.16
C ARG A 175 5.67 -34.57 4.97
N VAL A 176 6.89 -34.43 4.47
CA VAL A 176 7.43 -35.24 3.36
C VAL A 176 7.82 -36.64 3.83
N HIS A 177 8.01 -36.85 5.15
CA HIS A 177 8.24 -38.19 5.69
C HIS A 177 7.04 -39.13 5.66
N PHE A 178 5.87 -38.66 5.23
CA PHE A 178 4.70 -39.52 5.03
C PHE A 178 4.80 -40.29 3.70
N SER A 179 5.50 -41.46 3.76
CA SER A 179 5.19 -42.70 3.02
C SER A 179 5.03 -42.65 1.49
N ALA A 180 5.66 -41.71 0.80
CA ALA A 180 5.74 -41.83 -0.65
C ALA A 180 7.08 -42.54 -1.03
N PRO A 181 7.05 -43.63 -1.81
CA PRO A 181 8.25 -44.36 -2.19
C PRO A 181 9.30 -43.50 -2.94
N TRP A 182 8.89 -42.37 -3.51
CA TRP A 182 9.75 -41.39 -4.18
C TRP A 182 10.46 -40.40 -3.25
N THR A 183 10.18 -40.42 -1.94
CA THR A 183 10.80 -39.52 -0.95
C THR A 183 12.04 -40.13 -0.28
N ARG A 184 12.46 -41.32 -0.68
CA ARG A 184 13.72 -41.86 -0.21
C ARG A 184 14.88 -41.03 -0.76
N PRO A 185 15.87 -40.67 0.09
CA PRO A 185 17.09 -40.08 -0.42
C PRO A 185 17.64 -40.97 -1.56
N TYR A 186 18.01 -40.34 -2.66
CA TYR A 186 18.63 -41.08 -3.76
C TYR A 186 19.96 -41.65 -3.25
N ASP A 187 20.02 -43.00 -3.14
CA ASP A 187 21.16 -43.73 -2.66
C ASP A 187 22.19 -44.05 -3.77
N GLY A 188 22.00 -43.48 -4.96
CA GLY A 188 22.85 -43.69 -6.11
C GLY A 188 22.62 -45.02 -6.83
N VAL A 189 21.73 -45.86 -6.35
CA VAL A 189 21.39 -47.14 -6.98
C VAL A 189 20.13 -46.97 -7.83
N LEU A 190 20.26 -47.10 -9.13
CA LEU A 190 19.09 -47.12 -10.02
C LEU A 190 18.28 -48.39 -9.71
N PRO A 191 16.93 -48.28 -9.62
CA PRO A 191 16.11 -49.47 -9.47
C PRO A 191 16.40 -50.44 -10.61
N GLN A 192 16.83 -51.65 -10.28
CA GLN A 192 17.01 -52.73 -11.26
C GLN A 192 15.64 -53.00 -11.85
N THR A 193 15.42 -52.60 -13.09
CA THR A 193 14.24 -53.03 -13.84
C THR A 193 14.41 -54.52 -14.12
N GLU A 194 13.76 -55.38 -13.35
CA GLU A 194 13.60 -56.76 -13.75
C GLU A 194 12.99 -56.80 -15.15
N PRO A 195 13.62 -57.53 -16.10
CA PRO A 195 13.00 -57.68 -17.41
C PRO A 195 11.66 -58.41 -17.24
N PRO A 196 10.63 -58.02 -18.00
CA PRO A 196 9.32 -58.67 -17.92
C PRO A 196 9.52 -60.19 -18.24
N GLU A 197 9.06 -61.06 -17.34
CA GLU A 197 8.90 -62.47 -17.61
C GLU A 197 8.00 -62.62 -18.83
N VAL A 198 8.58 -63.10 -19.92
CA VAL A 198 7.83 -63.45 -21.14
C VAL A 198 7.22 -64.83 -20.92
N PRO A 199 5.91 -65.02 -21.08
CA PRO A 199 5.21 -66.25 -20.90
C PRO A 199 5.55 -67.31 -21.97
#